data_cd9fe57641c1fc6f3979106093607317
#
_entry.id   cd9fe57641c1fc6f3979106093607317
#
_cell.length_a   1.000
_cell.length_b   1.000
_cell.length_c   1.000
_cell.angle_alpha   90.00
_cell.angle_beta   90.00
_cell.angle_gamma   90.00
#
_symmetry.space_group_name_H-M   'P 1'
#
loop_
_entity.id
_entity.type
_entity.pdbx_description
1 polymer ?
#
loop_
_entity_poly.entity_id
_entity_poly.type
_entity_poly.pdbx_seq_one_letter_code
_entity_poly.pdbx_strand_id
1 'polypeptide(L)'
;MFKISHELPINMLDKSFDINDYEYCLPHLLDQNEEYKNFFYESKKMGRYIVMDNSLHELGEAYDTDRLLYWVNELEPNEFIIPDVWEDYESSVENAIKWKDIELPDYTTKVVVVQGKTLGDAEDCFYDYVGLGYEKIAFSYGAAWYNTICPHPNKDLGKAIGRFNFISSLYQNEWIPHYLRIHLLGTASPIEFGMYSNMPNIESIDTSNPIMAAIGEIPYHNLGLNSKPKANMNECQDIDIKSINIDLVEYNVEQFRKINNLNKIKVDMSESKYVSLYEYLGHAAGGELGQKVAYEAAKAGIQPETREVSNSSYTGIVYTYPELFLESYFNPPTYNPQKSEPQRPEPKDDGLPF
;
A
#
# COMPACT_ATOMS: atom_id res chain seq x y z
N MET A 1 -9.49 8.82 -5.80
CA MET A 1 -9.18 7.76 -4.80
C MET A 1 -8.48 6.68 -5.56
N PHE A 2 -7.27 6.29 -5.15
CA PHE A 2 -6.57 5.20 -5.81
C PHE A 2 -7.15 3.84 -5.43
N LYS A 3 -7.00 2.87 -6.32
CA LYS A 3 -7.51 1.51 -6.17
C LYS A 3 -6.51 0.67 -5.37
N ILE A 4 -7.01 -0.23 -4.53
CA ILE A 4 -6.20 -1.10 -3.68
C ILE A 4 -6.53 -2.56 -3.99
N SER A 5 -5.50 -3.39 -4.13
CA SER A 5 -5.60 -4.84 -4.10
C SER A 5 -4.77 -5.40 -2.96
N HIS A 6 -5.36 -6.30 -2.20
CA HIS A 6 -4.66 -7.07 -1.17
C HIS A 6 -4.39 -8.46 -1.72
N GLU A 7 -3.13 -8.85 -1.71
CA GLU A 7 -2.76 -10.21 -2.02
C GLU A 7 -3.23 -11.16 -0.91
N LEU A 8 -3.87 -12.25 -1.30
CA LEU A 8 -4.50 -13.22 -0.40
C LEU A 8 -3.92 -14.61 -0.59
N PRO A 9 -3.83 -15.44 0.48
CA PRO A 9 -3.65 -16.87 0.33
C PRO A 9 -4.72 -17.50 -0.55
N ILE A 10 -4.37 -18.58 -1.25
CA ILE A 10 -5.28 -19.24 -2.23
C ILE A 10 -6.62 -19.61 -1.58
N ASN A 11 -6.59 -20.17 -0.38
CA ASN A 11 -7.81 -20.55 0.37
C ASN A 11 -8.69 -19.38 0.83
N MET A 12 -8.29 -18.15 0.54
CA MET A 12 -9.01 -16.91 0.89
C MET A 12 -9.40 -16.08 -0.32
N LEU A 13 -9.16 -16.55 -1.54
CA LEU A 13 -9.38 -15.77 -2.77
C LEU A 13 -10.84 -15.28 -2.90
N ASP A 14 -11.82 -16.04 -2.43
CA ASP A 14 -13.24 -15.61 -2.43
C ASP A 14 -13.45 -14.28 -1.68
N LYS A 15 -12.61 -13.99 -0.67
CA LYS A 15 -12.65 -12.72 0.06
C LYS A 15 -12.17 -11.53 -0.76
N SER A 16 -11.42 -11.75 -1.85
CA SER A 16 -10.95 -10.69 -2.73
C SER A 16 -12.09 -9.82 -3.26
N PHE A 17 -13.24 -10.43 -3.60
CA PHE A 17 -14.39 -9.70 -4.12
C PHE A 17 -14.98 -8.70 -3.13
N ASP A 18 -14.79 -8.92 -1.83
CA ASP A 18 -15.31 -8.07 -0.76
C ASP A 18 -14.33 -6.94 -0.39
N ILE A 19 -13.00 -7.21 -0.46
CA ILE A 19 -11.98 -6.34 0.10
C ILE A 19 -11.13 -5.61 -0.93
N ASN A 20 -11.08 -6.09 -2.19
CA ASN A 20 -10.24 -5.56 -3.25
C ASN A 20 -11.03 -4.73 -4.27
N ASP A 21 -10.41 -3.66 -4.77
CA ASP A 21 -10.95 -2.84 -5.85
C ASP A 21 -10.64 -3.44 -7.23
N TYR A 22 -9.62 -4.29 -7.32
CA TYR A 22 -9.18 -5.02 -8.51
C TYR A 22 -8.41 -6.28 -8.10
N GLU A 23 -8.20 -7.23 -9.04
CA GLU A 23 -7.50 -8.47 -8.77
C GLU A 23 -6.03 -8.37 -9.21
N TYR A 24 -5.11 -8.75 -8.33
CA TYR A 24 -3.67 -8.80 -8.62
C TYR A 24 -3.25 -10.25 -8.85
N CYS A 25 -2.79 -10.56 -10.07
CA CYS A 25 -2.55 -11.90 -10.55
C CYS A 25 -1.06 -12.23 -10.63
N LEU A 26 -0.63 -13.31 -9.98
CA LEU A 26 0.71 -13.86 -10.08
C LEU A 26 0.72 -15.03 -11.10
N PRO A 27 1.29 -14.86 -12.30
CA PRO A 27 1.13 -15.82 -13.40
C PRO A 27 1.72 -17.20 -13.10
N HIS A 28 2.78 -17.33 -12.30
CA HIS A 28 3.32 -18.63 -11.92
C HIS A 28 2.31 -19.48 -11.13
N LEU A 29 1.43 -18.86 -10.34
CA LEU A 29 0.39 -19.57 -9.59
C LEU A 29 -0.73 -20.08 -10.50
N LEU A 30 -0.97 -19.46 -11.65
CA LEU A 30 -1.92 -19.97 -12.66
C LEU A 30 -1.51 -21.34 -13.21
N ASP A 31 -0.20 -21.58 -13.30
CA ASP A 31 0.33 -22.88 -13.74
C ASP A 31 0.38 -23.92 -12.59
N GLN A 32 0.54 -23.46 -11.36
CA GLN A 32 0.78 -24.33 -10.21
C GLN A 32 -0.47 -24.73 -9.50
N ASN A 33 -1.55 -23.94 -9.56
CA ASN A 33 -2.75 -24.13 -8.74
C ASN A 33 -4.04 -23.91 -9.54
N GLU A 34 -4.86 -24.98 -9.60
CA GLU A 34 -6.11 -24.98 -10.34
C GLU A 34 -7.18 -24.07 -9.71
N GLU A 35 -7.23 -23.97 -8.38
CA GLU A 35 -8.16 -23.08 -7.65
C GLU A 35 -7.85 -21.61 -7.94
N TYR A 36 -6.55 -21.25 -7.90
CA TYR A 36 -6.08 -19.93 -8.26
C TYR A 36 -6.44 -19.56 -9.71
N LYS A 37 -6.19 -20.47 -10.65
CA LYS A 37 -6.54 -20.30 -12.05
C LYS A 37 -8.05 -20.11 -12.23
N ASN A 38 -8.88 -20.95 -11.62
CA ASN A 38 -10.34 -20.85 -11.71
C ASN A 38 -10.85 -19.51 -11.14
N PHE A 39 -10.27 -19.02 -10.04
CA PHE A 39 -10.61 -17.72 -9.49
C PHE A 39 -10.40 -16.59 -10.52
N PHE A 40 -9.29 -16.59 -11.26
CA PHE A 40 -9.03 -15.54 -12.27
C PHE A 40 -9.91 -15.68 -13.50
N TYR A 41 -10.30 -16.88 -13.91
CA TYR A 41 -11.31 -17.06 -14.94
C TYR A 41 -12.70 -16.52 -14.51
N GLU A 42 -13.12 -16.78 -13.28
CA GLU A 42 -14.36 -16.21 -12.75
C GLU A 42 -14.25 -14.68 -12.61
N SER A 43 -13.13 -14.16 -12.15
CA SER A 43 -12.88 -12.71 -12.07
C SER A 43 -13.00 -12.04 -13.45
N LYS A 44 -12.39 -12.62 -14.50
CA LYS A 44 -12.54 -12.16 -15.88
C LYS A 44 -14.01 -12.19 -16.32
N LYS A 45 -14.70 -13.28 -16.08
CA LYS A 45 -16.12 -13.45 -16.44
C LYS A 45 -17.04 -12.47 -15.73
N MET A 46 -16.72 -12.09 -14.48
CA MET A 46 -17.42 -11.07 -13.71
C MET A 46 -17.08 -9.63 -14.17
N GLY A 47 -16.13 -9.47 -15.10
CA GLY A 47 -15.67 -8.15 -15.55
C GLY A 47 -14.82 -7.41 -14.51
N ARG A 48 -14.19 -8.13 -13.59
CA ARG A 48 -13.26 -7.55 -12.62
C ARG A 48 -12.02 -7.01 -13.36
N TYR A 49 -11.50 -5.90 -12.85
CA TYR A 49 -10.23 -5.37 -13.34
C TYR A 49 -9.09 -6.25 -12.85
N ILE A 50 -8.23 -6.70 -13.77
CA ILE A 50 -7.12 -7.60 -13.46
C ILE A 50 -5.80 -6.91 -13.82
N VAL A 51 -4.88 -6.87 -12.86
CA VAL A 51 -3.47 -6.52 -13.07
C VAL A 51 -2.67 -7.81 -12.97
N MET A 52 -1.96 -8.18 -14.03
CA MET A 52 -1.09 -9.36 -14.05
C MET A 52 0.36 -8.93 -13.82
N ASP A 53 0.99 -9.50 -12.82
CA ASP A 53 2.40 -9.32 -12.51
C ASP A 53 3.31 -10.18 -13.41
N ASN A 54 4.61 -10.03 -13.26
CA ASN A 54 5.61 -10.90 -13.87
C ASN A 54 6.25 -11.89 -12.87
N SER A 55 5.83 -11.88 -11.62
CA SER A 55 6.29 -12.75 -10.52
C SER A 55 7.78 -12.61 -10.15
N LEU A 56 8.42 -11.50 -10.50
CA LEU A 56 9.84 -11.27 -10.19
C LEU A 56 10.14 -11.37 -8.69
N HIS A 57 9.26 -10.81 -7.86
CA HIS A 57 9.48 -10.76 -6.41
C HIS A 57 9.44 -12.16 -5.77
N GLU A 58 8.55 -13.01 -6.22
CA GLU A 58 8.32 -14.36 -5.69
C GLU A 58 9.39 -15.35 -6.15
N LEU A 59 9.81 -15.24 -7.41
CA LEU A 59 10.73 -16.19 -8.03
C LEU A 59 12.20 -15.75 -8.01
N GLY A 60 12.46 -14.45 -7.78
CA GLY A 60 13.79 -13.85 -7.88
C GLY A 60 14.20 -13.49 -9.32
N GLU A 61 13.42 -13.89 -10.30
CA GLU A 61 13.51 -13.54 -11.71
C GLU A 61 12.10 -13.49 -12.32
N ALA A 62 11.91 -12.73 -13.39
CA ALA A 62 10.64 -12.68 -14.07
C ALA A 62 10.25 -14.09 -14.61
N TYR A 63 8.96 -14.40 -14.53
CA TYR A 63 8.45 -15.69 -14.97
C TYR A 63 8.72 -15.90 -16.47
N ASP A 64 8.73 -17.17 -16.90
CA ASP A 64 9.02 -17.55 -18.28
C ASP A 64 8.22 -16.75 -19.30
N THR A 65 8.91 -16.17 -20.30
CA THR A 65 8.30 -15.24 -21.27
C THR A 65 7.19 -15.89 -22.10
N ASP A 66 7.35 -17.15 -22.51
CA ASP A 66 6.34 -17.84 -23.32
C ASP A 66 5.09 -18.12 -22.47
N ARG A 67 5.28 -18.43 -21.16
CA ARG A 67 4.18 -18.61 -20.23
C ARG A 67 3.49 -17.28 -19.92
N LEU A 68 4.24 -16.19 -19.75
CA LEU A 68 3.66 -14.86 -19.58
C LEU A 68 2.79 -14.47 -20.78
N LEU A 69 3.29 -14.62 -22.01
CA LEU A 69 2.54 -14.35 -23.23
C LEU A 69 1.29 -15.23 -23.34
N TYR A 70 1.42 -16.52 -23.00
CA TYR A 70 0.27 -17.42 -22.96
C TYR A 70 -0.82 -16.90 -22.01
N TRP A 71 -0.46 -16.57 -20.77
CA TRP A 71 -1.43 -16.14 -19.78
C TRP A 71 -2.02 -14.75 -20.07
N VAL A 72 -1.23 -13.82 -20.59
CA VAL A 72 -1.73 -12.51 -21.04
C VAL A 72 -2.79 -12.68 -22.12
N ASN A 73 -2.55 -13.55 -23.11
CA ASN A 73 -3.52 -13.81 -24.19
C ASN A 73 -4.75 -14.59 -23.70
N GLU A 74 -4.60 -15.47 -22.71
CA GLU A 74 -5.69 -16.31 -22.19
C GLU A 74 -6.60 -15.50 -21.22
N LEU A 75 -6.02 -14.77 -20.27
CA LEU A 75 -6.78 -13.99 -19.31
C LEU A 75 -7.15 -12.60 -19.81
N GLU A 76 -6.38 -12.06 -20.77
CA GLU A 76 -6.57 -10.71 -21.28
C GLU A 76 -6.70 -9.69 -20.13
N PRO A 77 -5.67 -9.54 -19.26
CA PRO A 77 -5.73 -8.62 -18.14
C PRO A 77 -5.82 -7.17 -18.60
N ASN A 78 -6.36 -6.31 -17.77
CA ASN A 78 -6.41 -4.86 -18.05
C ASN A 78 -5.01 -4.24 -18.06
N GLU A 79 -4.13 -4.73 -17.20
CA GLU A 79 -2.73 -4.30 -17.10
C GLU A 79 -1.83 -5.52 -16.97
N PHE A 80 -0.66 -5.43 -17.58
CA PHE A 80 0.37 -6.45 -17.50
C PHE A 80 1.72 -5.81 -17.21
N ILE A 81 2.34 -6.22 -16.09
CA ILE A 81 3.69 -5.79 -15.73
C ILE A 81 4.68 -6.61 -16.54
N ILE A 82 5.35 -5.95 -17.48
CA ILE A 82 6.32 -6.61 -18.33
C ILE A 82 7.55 -7.07 -17.54
N PRO A 83 8.29 -8.09 -18.00
CA PRO A 83 9.51 -8.54 -17.34
C PRO A 83 10.52 -7.43 -17.09
N ASP A 84 10.90 -7.24 -15.85
CA ASP A 84 11.97 -6.36 -15.40
C ASP A 84 13.05 -7.16 -14.66
N VAL A 85 14.16 -6.52 -14.31
CA VAL A 85 15.29 -7.15 -13.62
C VAL A 85 15.58 -6.38 -12.33
N TRP A 86 15.55 -7.08 -11.20
CA TRP A 86 15.69 -6.49 -9.87
C TRP A 86 16.97 -5.66 -9.74
N GLU A 87 16.81 -4.39 -9.36
CA GLU A 87 17.88 -3.40 -9.18
C GLU A 87 18.81 -3.26 -10.41
N ASP A 88 18.35 -3.62 -11.62
CA ASP A 88 19.12 -3.52 -12.85
C ASP A 88 18.37 -2.65 -13.89
N TYR A 89 18.80 -1.39 -13.95
CA TYR A 89 18.24 -0.39 -14.84
C TYR A 89 18.42 -0.77 -16.32
N GLU A 90 19.66 -1.09 -16.73
CA GLU A 90 20.00 -1.33 -18.14
C GLU A 90 19.21 -2.52 -18.71
N SER A 91 19.22 -3.66 -18.00
CA SER A 91 18.48 -4.85 -18.41
C SER A 91 16.96 -4.63 -18.41
N SER A 92 16.44 -3.85 -17.48
CA SER A 92 15.00 -3.54 -17.42
C SER A 92 14.56 -2.66 -18.59
N VAL A 93 15.35 -1.65 -18.95
CA VAL A 93 15.08 -0.82 -20.14
C VAL A 93 15.23 -1.61 -21.44
N GLU A 94 16.23 -2.49 -21.55
CA GLU A 94 16.34 -3.39 -22.72
C GLU A 94 15.09 -4.27 -22.87
N ASN A 95 14.57 -4.81 -21.78
CA ASN A 95 13.31 -5.56 -21.80
C ASN A 95 12.14 -4.67 -22.22
N ALA A 96 12.05 -3.46 -21.69
CA ALA A 96 11.01 -2.53 -22.09
C ALA A 96 11.03 -2.22 -23.61
N ILE A 97 12.23 -2.02 -24.18
CA ILE A 97 12.38 -1.83 -25.63
C ILE A 97 11.85 -3.06 -26.39
N LYS A 98 12.22 -4.26 -25.98
CA LYS A 98 11.76 -5.52 -26.61
C LYS A 98 10.24 -5.69 -26.52
N TRP A 99 9.69 -5.45 -25.32
CA TRP A 99 8.25 -5.62 -25.07
C TRP A 99 7.38 -4.54 -25.69
N LYS A 100 7.96 -3.40 -26.08
CA LYS A 100 7.19 -2.32 -26.72
C LYS A 100 6.47 -2.79 -27.96
N ASP A 101 7.15 -3.56 -28.81
CA ASP A 101 6.65 -4.02 -30.11
C ASP A 101 5.91 -5.37 -30.05
N ILE A 102 5.87 -6.04 -28.89
CA ILE A 102 5.10 -7.27 -28.70
C ILE A 102 3.61 -6.90 -28.67
N GLU A 103 2.84 -7.48 -29.59
CA GLU A 103 1.38 -7.31 -29.62
C GLU A 103 0.75 -8.03 -28.42
N LEU A 104 -0.09 -7.33 -27.67
CA LEU A 104 -0.93 -7.84 -26.60
C LEU A 104 -2.40 -7.59 -26.96
N PRO A 105 -3.38 -8.16 -26.24
CA PRO A 105 -4.78 -7.81 -26.42
C PRO A 105 -5.00 -6.28 -26.35
N ASP A 106 -5.83 -5.73 -27.25
CA ASP A 106 -5.98 -4.28 -27.50
C ASP A 106 -6.21 -3.43 -26.24
N TYR A 107 -6.82 -3.98 -25.20
CA TYR A 107 -7.13 -3.29 -23.95
C TYR A 107 -6.15 -3.59 -22.82
N THR A 108 -5.12 -4.41 -23.06
CA THR A 108 -4.08 -4.69 -22.08
C THR A 108 -3.01 -3.59 -22.10
N THR A 109 -2.94 -2.82 -21.04
CA THR A 109 -1.89 -1.80 -20.84
C THR A 109 -0.60 -2.46 -20.34
N LYS A 110 0.51 -2.21 -21.02
CA LYS A 110 1.85 -2.61 -20.54
C LYS A 110 2.29 -1.68 -19.41
N VAL A 111 2.75 -2.26 -18.32
CA VAL A 111 3.28 -1.55 -17.16
C VAL A 111 4.77 -1.85 -17.05
N VAL A 112 5.60 -0.84 -16.91
CA VAL A 112 7.04 -0.96 -16.67
C VAL A 112 7.36 -0.63 -15.22
N VAL A 113 8.39 -1.27 -14.65
CA VAL A 113 8.80 -1.07 -13.26
C VAL A 113 10.13 -0.33 -13.21
N VAL A 114 10.18 0.80 -12.52
CA VAL A 114 11.44 1.54 -12.32
C VAL A 114 12.39 0.69 -11.48
N GLN A 115 13.56 0.42 -12.04
CA GLN A 115 14.64 -0.35 -11.44
C GLN A 115 15.94 0.44 -11.40
N GLY A 116 16.83 0.09 -10.49
CA GLY A 116 18.14 0.70 -10.35
C GLY A 116 18.76 0.45 -8.98
N LYS A 117 20.09 0.51 -8.89
CA LYS A 117 20.87 0.36 -7.63
C LYS A 117 21.06 1.69 -6.92
N THR A 118 20.88 2.79 -7.63
CA THR A 118 21.06 4.15 -7.13
C THR A 118 19.86 5.02 -7.50
N LEU A 119 19.77 6.20 -6.87
CA LEU A 119 18.80 7.21 -7.25
C LEU A 119 18.97 7.61 -8.74
N GLY A 120 20.22 7.79 -9.19
CA GLY A 120 20.51 8.18 -10.58
C GLY A 120 20.03 7.13 -11.58
N ASP A 121 20.32 5.83 -11.33
CA ASP A 121 19.83 4.75 -12.20
C ASP A 121 18.29 4.75 -12.27
N ALA A 122 17.62 4.98 -11.14
CA ALA A 122 16.16 5.00 -11.10
C ALA A 122 15.57 6.24 -11.80
N GLU A 123 16.24 7.39 -11.75
CA GLU A 123 15.87 8.58 -12.51
C GLU A 123 16.03 8.32 -14.01
N ASP A 124 17.17 7.79 -14.45
CA ASP A 124 17.44 7.45 -15.85
C ASP A 124 16.42 6.41 -16.37
N CYS A 125 16.15 5.35 -15.58
CA CYS A 125 15.14 4.35 -15.90
C CYS A 125 13.74 4.96 -16.11
N PHE A 126 13.33 5.86 -15.23
CA PHE A 126 12.06 6.57 -15.36
C PHE A 126 12.00 7.40 -16.64
N TYR A 127 13.07 8.15 -16.95
CA TYR A 127 13.14 8.98 -18.17
C TYR A 127 13.09 8.15 -19.44
N ASP A 128 13.81 7.04 -19.48
CA ASP A 128 13.80 6.14 -20.62
C ASP A 128 12.40 5.57 -20.86
N TYR A 129 11.67 5.18 -19.83
CA TYR A 129 10.30 4.70 -19.95
C TYR A 129 9.32 5.77 -20.46
N VAL A 130 9.45 7.00 -19.98
CA VAL A 130 8.67 8.14 -20.49
C VAL A 130 9.04 8.41 -21.96
N GLY A 131 10.34 8.38 -22.29
CA GLY A 131 10.85 8.56 -23.64
C GLY A 131 10.40 7.45 -24.61
N LEU A 132 10.26 6.23 -24.13
CA LEU A 132 9.70 5.10 -24.87
C LEU A 132 8.18 5.20 -25.06
N GLY A 133 7.50 6.11 -24.36
CA GLY A 133 6.06 6.35 -24.50
C GLY A 133 5.20 5.38 -23.68
N TYR A 134 5.70 4.81 -22.60
CA TYR A 134 4.87 4.04 -21.68
C TYR A 134 3.90 4.95 -20.93
N GLU A 135 2.65 4.52 -20.83
CA GLU A 135 1.57 5.29 -20.19
C GLU A 135 1.33 4.89 -18.72
N LYS A 136 1.89 3.76 -18.29
CA LYS A 136 1.81 3.26 -16.92
C LYS A 136 3.19 2.84 -16.45
N ILE A 137 3.61 3.41 -15.32
CA ILE A 137 4.91 3.14 -14.68
C ILE A 137 4.65 2.71 -13.23
N ALA A 138 5.33 1.65 -12.80
CA ALA A 138 5.27 1.16 -11.43
C ALA A 138 6.55 1.46 -10.66
N PHE A 139 6.42 1.65 -9.34
CA PHE A 139 7.53 1.86 -8.42
C PHE A 139 7.49 0.77 -7.33
N SER A 140 8.50 -0.10 -7.31
CA SER A 140 8.63 -1.13 -6.28
C SER A 140 9.02 -0.54 -4.92
N TYR A 141 8.53 -1.14 -3.81
CA TYR A 141 8.94 -0.72 -2.47
C TYR A 141 10.32 -1.27 -2.05
N GLY A 142 10.82 -2.26 -2.77
CA GLY A 142 11.92 -3.12 -2.30
C GLY A 142 13.31 -2.52 -2.43
N ALA A 143 13.52 -1.53 -3.29
CA ALA A 143 14.84 -1.00 -3.62
C ALA A 143 15.65 -0.60 -2.37
N ALA A 144 16.89 -1.09 -2.30
CA ALA A 144 17.76 -0.87 -1.14
C ALA A 144 18.21 0.59 -0.98
N TRP A 145 18.37 1.30 -2.11
CA TRP A 145 18.84 2.67 -2.15
C TRP A 145 17.87 3.69 -1.52
N TYR A 146 16.58 3.37 -1.37
CA TYR A 146 15.64 4.24 -0.63
C TYR A 146 16.15 4.55 0.79
N ASN A 147 16.70 3.56 1.47
CA ASN A 147 17.31 3.77 2.79
C ASN A 147 18.63 4.58 2.74
N THR A 148 19.25 4.68 1.58
CA THR A 148 20.46 5.51 1.40
C THR A 148 20.09 6.99 1.31
N ILE A 149 19.02 7.33 0.58
CA ILE A 149 18.54 8.72 0.46
C ILE A 149 17.71 9.17 1.67
N CYS A 150 17.12 8.21 2.40
CA CYS A 150 16.37 8.48 3.63
C CYS A 150 16.80 7.53 4.75
N PRO A 151 17.98 7.73 5.35
CA PRO A 151 18.42 6.91 6.48
C PRO A 151 17.46 7.04 7.66
N HIS A 152 16.89 5.91 8.09
CA HIS A 152 15.96 5.88 9.22
C HIS A 152 16.25 4.68 10.13
N PRO A 153 16.12 4.79 11.50
CA PRO A 153 16.29 3.64 12.40
C PRO A 153 15.34 2.49 12.10
N ASN A 154 14.09 2.78 11.74
CA ASN A 154 13.18 1.83 11.17
C ASN A 154 13.39 1.80 9.65
N LYS A 155 14.02 0.73 9.14
CA LYS A 155 14.36 0.59 7.72
C LYS A 155 13.13 0.52 6.80
N ASP A 156 12.03 -0.06 7.28
CA ASP A 156 10.80 -0.15 6.50
C ASP A 156 10.18 1.24 6.28
N LEU A 157 10.19 2.06 7.33
CA LEU A 157 9.76 3.44 7.22
C LEU A 157 10.74 4.27 6.38
N GLY A 158 12.05 4.04 6.50
CA GLY A 158 13.06 4.67 5.64
C GLY A 158 12.83 4.40 4.16
N LYS A 159 12.52 3.15 3.79
CA LYS A 159 12.15 2.78 2.41
C LYS A 159 10.89 3.52 1.94
N ALA A 160 9.84 3.53 2.76
CA ALA A 160 8.59 4.20 2.43
C ALA A 160 8.79 5.71 2.18
N ILE A 161 9.51 6.38 3.07
CA ILE A 161 9.84 7.82 2.91
C ILE A 161 10.78 8.02 1.71
N GLY A 162 11.75 7.14 1.50
CA GLY A 162 12.67 7.20 0.36
C GLY A 162 11.94 7.11 -0.98
N ARG A 163 11.01 6.15 -1.15
CA ARG A 163 10.18 6.04 -2.35
C ARG A 163 9.29 7.29 -2.53
N PHE A 164 8.66 7.74 -1.46
CA PHE A 164 7.87 8.97 -1.48
C PHE A 164 8.70 10.19 -1.91
N ASN A 165 9.90 10.37 -1.35
CA ASN A 165 10.79 11.49 -1.70
C ASN A 165 11.21 11.43 -3.16
N PHE A 166 11.54 10.24 -3.67
CA PHE A 166 11.88 10.04 -5.07
C PHE A 166 10.72 10.45 -5.99
N ILE A 167 9.53 9.89 -5.79
CA ILE A 167 8.36 10.24 -6.61
C ILE A 167 8.00 11.71 -6.46
N SER A 168 8.13 12.28 -5.25
CA SER A 168 7.91 13.72 -5.02
C SER A 168 8.89 14.59 -5.80
N SER A 169 10.16 14.17 -5.93
CA SER A 169 11.15 14.91 -6.73
C SER A 169 10.79 14.92 -8.21
N LEU A 170 10.27 13.80 -8.73
CA LEU A 170 9.79 13.74 -10.11
C LEU A 170 8.61 14.69 -10.36
N TYR A 171 7.70 14.82 -9.37
CA TYR A 171 6.61 15.79 -9.45
C TYR A 171 7.10 17.24 -9.36
N GLN A 172 7.98 17.55 -8.42
CA GLN A 172 8.51 18.91 -8.20
C GLN A 172 9.30 19.42 -9.39
N ASN A 173 9.97 18.52 -10.10
CA ASN A 173 10.72 18.85 -11.31
C ASN A 173 9.86 18.83 -12.59
N GLU A 174 8.53 18.61 -12.46
CA GLU A 174 7.59 18.54 -13.58
C GLU A 174 7.93 17.41 -14.59
N TRP A 175 8.58 16.34 -14.12
CA TRP A 175 9.01 15.23 -14.96
C TRP A 175 7.93 14.17 -15.20
N ILE A 176 6.87 14.18 -14.40
CA ILE A 176 5.73 13.29 -14.58
C ILE A 176 4.73 13.92 -15.54
N PRO A 177 4.57 13.37 -16.77
CA PRO A 177 3.56 13.83 -17.69
C PRO A 177 2.15 13.66 -17.08
N HIS A 178 1.24 14.58 -17.39
CA HIS A 178 -0.12 14.54 -16.83
C HIS A 178 -0.94 13.30 -17.23
N TYR A 179 -0.60 12.66 -18.35
CA TYR A 179 -1.26 11.43 -18.83
C TYR A 179 -0.71 10.17 -18.15
N LEU A 180 0.49 10.25 -17.55
CA LEU A 180 1.14 9.09 -16.95
C LEU A 180 0.35 8.58 -15.76
N ARG A 181 0.11 7.28 -15.73
CA ARG A 181 -0.51 6.57 -14.61
C ARG A 181 0.58 5.87 -13.81
N ILE A 182 0.46 5.89 -12.49
CA ILE A 182 1.46 5.31 -11.60
C ILE A 182 0.82 4.22 -10.75
N HIS A 183 1.52 3.09 -10.67
CA HIS A 183 1.23 1.99 -9.77
C HIS A 183 2.31 1.89 -8.69
N LEU A 184 1.92 1.66 -7.44
CA LEU A 184 2.85 1.45 -6.33
C LEU A 184 2.85 -0.03 -5.96
N LEU A 185 3.95 -0.74 -6.27
CA LEU A 185 4.13 -2.16 -5.99
C LEU A 185 4.54 -2.37 -4.54
N GLY A 186 3.66 -3.01 -3.78
CA GLY A 186 3.88 -3.36 -2.39
C GLY A 186 4.11 -2.16 -1.47
N THR A 187 4.27 -2.43 -0.18
CA THR A 187 4.71 -1.43 0.81
C THR A 187 5.52 -2.04 1.93
N ALA A 188 6.52 -1.30 2.39
CA ALA A 188 7.22 -1.59 3.62
C ALA A 188 6.47 -1.03 4.86
N SER A 189 5.62 -0.03 4.69
CA SER A 189 4.90 0.64 5.78
C SER A 189 3.45 0.98 5.40
N PRO A 190 2.45 0.56 6.19
CA PRO A 190 1.04 0.77 5.88
C PRO A 190 0.63 2.23 5.67
N ILE A 191 1.32 3.17 6.31
CA ILE A 191 1.01 4.61 6.22
C ILE A 191 1.55 5.28 4.96
N GLU A 192 2.37 4.57 4.19
CA GLU A 192 3.06 5.14 3.03
C GLU A 192 2.10 5.70 2.00
N PHE A 193 1.05 4.94 1.68
CA PHE A 193 0.16 5.33 0.59
C PHE A 193 -0.60 6.63 0.87
N GLY A 194 -0.84 6.95 2.13
CA GLY A 194 -1.42 8.23 2.54
C GLY A 194 -0.57 9.44 2.15
N MET A 195 0.76 9.28 2.04
CA MET A 195 1.68 10.35 1.66
C MET A 195 1.42 10.86 0.22
N TYR A 196 0.89 9.99 -0.65
CA TYR A 196 0.64 10.29 -2.07
C TYR A 196 -0.72 10.96 -2.35
N SER A 197 -1.44 11.40 -1.33
CA SER A 197 -2.81 11.93 -1.46
C SER A 197 -2.96 13.11 -2.43
N ASN A 198 -1.92 13.90 -2.61
CA ASN A 198 -1.89 15.06 -3.50
C ASN A 198 -1.27 14.75 -4.88
N MET A 199 -1.00 13.48 -5.19
CA MET A 199 -0.39 13.05 -6.44
C MET A 199 -1.45 12.37 -7.33
N PRO A 200 -2.09 13.10 -8.26
CA PRO A 200 -3.24 12.60 -9.01
C PRO A 200 -2.90 11.43 -9.95
N ASN A 201 -1.63 11.30 -10.34
CA ASN A 201 -1.17 10.22 -11.20
C ASN A 201 -1.09 8.86 -10.50
N ILE A 202 -1.05 8.81 -9.15
CA ILE A 202 -1.09 7.55 -8.41
C ILE A 202 -2.50 6.95 -8.54
N GLU A 203 -2.59 5.86 -9.29
CA GLU A 203 -3.87 5.23 -9.65
C GLU A 203 -4.17 3.99 -8.82
N SER A 204 -3.17 3.14 -8.59
CA SER A 204 -3.34 1.84 -7.95
C SER A 204 -2.16 1.44 -7.07
N ILE A 205 -2.44 0.60 -6.11
CA ILE A 205 -1.49 0.01 -5.19
C ILE A 205 -1.86 -1.46 -4.93
N ASP A 206 -0.87 -2.29 -4.68
CA ASP A 206 -1.06 -3.63 -4.16
C ASP A 206 -0.33 -3.81 -2.82
N THR A 207 -0.77 -4.72 -2.00
CA THR A 207 -0.05 -5.08 -0.76
C THR A 207 -0.66 -6.29 -0.06
N SER A 208 0.17 -7.19 0.43
CA SER A 208 -0.23 -8.26 1.37
C SER A 208 -0.19 -7.82 2.84
N ASN A 209 0.29 -6.60 3.15
CA ASN A 209 0.65 -6.20 4.52
C ASN A 209 -0.47 -6.41 5.57
N PRO A 210 -1.73 -5.93 5.37
CA PRO A 210 -2.79 -6.14 6.37
C PRO A 210 -3.20 -7.61 6.52
N ILE A 211 -3.11 -8.39 5.45
CA ILE A 211 -3.42 -9.82 5.45
C ILE A 211 -2.35 -10.57 6.26
N MET A 212 -1.07 -10.32 5.95
CA MET A 212 0.06 -10.96 6.64
C MET A 212 0.11 -10.59 8.13
N ALA A 213 -0.28 -9.36 8.48
CA ALA A 213 -0.43 -8.96 9.88
C ALA A 213 -1.52 -9.78 10.59
N ALA A 214 -2.67 -9.98 9.94
CA ALA A 214 -3.77 -10.75 10.50
C ALA A 214 -3.42 -12.24 10.64
N ILE A 215 -2.74 -12.84 9.65
CA ILE A 215 -2.21 -14.21 9.74
C ILE A 215 -1.23 -14.35 10.91
N GLY A 216 -0.43 -13.32 11.18
CA GLY A 216 0.45 -13.25 12.34
C GLY A 216 -0.25 -12.85 13.64
N GLU A 217 -1.58 -12.80 13.68
CA GLU A 217 -2.38 -12.38 14.85
C GLU A 217 -2.04 -10.97 15.36
N ILE A 218 -1.62 -10.07 14.47
CA ILE A 218 -1.21 -8.71 14.80
C ILE A 218 -2.29 -7.72 14.34
N PRO A 219 -3.04 -7.11 15.25
CA PRO A 219 -3.98 -6.05 14.89
C PRO A 219 -3.26 -4.76 14.52
N TYR A 220 -3.78 -4.04 13.53
CA TYR A 220 -3.33 -2.71 13.21
C TYR A 220 -3.71 -1.72 14.32
N HIS A 221 -2.81 -0.82 14.64
CA HIS A 221 -3.13 0.41 15.34
C HIS A 221 -3.47 1.54 14.33
N ASN A 222 -3.79 2.73 14.81
CA ASN A 222 -4.22 3.85 13.96
C ASN A 222 -3.18 4.34 12.91
N LEU A 223 -1.91 3.94 13.05
CA LEU A 223 -0.85 4.18 12.06
C LEU A 223 -0.39 2.88 11.36
N GLY A 224 -1.14 1.81 11.48
CA GLY A 224 -0.80 0.50 10.92
C GLY A 224 0.08 -0.32 11.85
N LEU A 225 1.30 -0.61 11.43
CA LEU A 225 2.27 -1.42 12.17
C LEU A 225 3.58 -0.64 12.38
N ASN A 226 4.26 -0.95 13.48
CA ASN A 226 5.60 -0.41 13.74
C ASN A 226 6.69 -1.06 12.88
N SER A 227 6.43 -2.25 12.34
CA SER A 227 7.33 -2.99 11.46
C SER A 227 6.54 -3.89 10.52
N LYS A 228 7.15 -4.24 9.38
CA LYS A 228 6.56 -5.20 8.43
C LYS A 228 6.31 -6.54 9.12
N PRO A 229 5.18 -7.25 8.85
CA PRO A 229 4.96 -8.61 9.31
C PRO A 229 6.11 -9.53 8.89
N LYS A 230 6.50 -10.46 9.74
CA LYS A 230 7.59 -11.40 9.44
C LYS A 230 7.17 -12.54 8.51
N ALA A 231 5.87 -12.85 8.50
CA ALA A 231 5.34 -13.90 7.64
C ALA A 231 5.48 -13.48 6.16
N ASN A 232 5.71 -14.47 5.29
CA ASN A 232 5.86 -14.30 3.85
C ASN A 232 4.65 -14.92 3.16
N MET A 233 4.06 -14.22 2.20
CA MET A 233 2.89 -14.72 1.46
C MET A 233 3.19 -16.05 0.77
N ASN A 234 4.37 -16.22 0.17
CA ASN A 234 4.77 -17.48 -0.48
C ASN A 234 4.73 -18.70 0.45
N GLU A 235 4.96 -18.49 1.75
CA GLU A 235 4.90 -19.55 2.77
C GLU A 235 3.49 -19.79 3.28
N CYS A 236 2.55 -18.91 2.98
CA CYS A 236 1.18 -18.90 3.48
C CYS A 236 0.12 -19.22 2.40
N GLN A 237 0.51 -19.53 1.17
CA GLN A 237 -0.44 -19.77 0.06
C GLN A 237 -1.46 -20.87 0.39
N ASP A 238 -1.03 -21.97 1.04
CA ASP A 238 -1.87 -23.12 1.40
C ASP A 238 -2.29 -23.14 2.88
N ILE A 239 -2.26 -21.99 3.57
CA ILE A 239 -2.60 -21.90 4.99
C ILE A 239 -4.05 -22.36 5.23
N ASP A 240 -4.29 -23.14 6.30
CA ASP A 240 -5.66 -23.56 6.67
C ASP A 240 -6.47 -22.32 7.08
N ILE A 241 -7.51 -22.00 6.33
CA ILE A 241 -8.40 -20.87 6.58
C ILE A 241 -8.99 -20.90 8.01
N LYS A 242 -9.16 -22.09 8.61
CA LYS A 242 -9.68 -22.22 9.98
C LYS A 242 -8.68 -21.72 11.04
N SER A 243 -7.40 -21.61 10.67
CA SER A 243 -6.37 -21.05 11.54
C SER A 243 -6.28 -19.53 11.47
N ILE A 244 -7.02 -18.89 10.54
CA ILE A 244 -6.97 -17.45 10.32
C ILE A 244 -8.16 -16.80 11.02
N ASN A 245 -7.88 -15.74 11.77
CA ASN A 245 -8.92 -14.88 12.31
C ASN A 245 -9.43 -13.92 11.22
N ILE A 246 -10.55 -14.28 10.58
CA ILE A 246 -11.13 -13.50 9.48
C ILE A 246 -11.57 -12.11 9.95
N ASP A 247 -12.11 -11.97 11.15
CA ASP A 247 -12.50 -10.67 11.70
C ASP A 247 -11.29 -9.74 11.83
N LEU A 248 -10.12 -10.31 12.16
CA LEU A 248 -8.87 -9.54 12.21
C LEU A 248 -8.38 -9.16 10.81
N VAL A 249 -8.57 -10.00 9.81
CA VAL A 249 -8.28 -9.65 8.39
C VAL A 249 -9.12 -8.45 7.98
N GLU A 250 -10.44 -8.54 8.16
CA GLU A 250 -11.37 -7.46 7.80
C GLU A 250 -11.05 -6.17 8.57
N TYR A 251 -10.79 -6.28 9.87
CA TYR A 251 -10.36 -5.14 10.69
C TYR A 251 -9.07 -4.50 10.16
N ASN A 252 -8.03 -5.28 9.87
CA ASN A 252 -6.76 -4.75 9.39
C ASN A 252 -6.90 -4.09 8.01
N VAL A 253 -7.67 -4.69 7.11
CA VAL A 253 -7.97 -4.10 5.78
C VAL A 253 -8.73 -2.79 5.94
N GLU A 254 -9.73 -2.75 6.81
CA GLU A 254 -10.48 -1.51 7.08
C GLU A 254 -9.57 -0.42 7.66
N GLN A 255 -8.70 -0.77 8.64
CA GLN A 255 -7.75 0.18 9.19
C GLN A 255 -6.73 0.64 8.13
N PHE A 256 -6.22 -0.25 7.29
CA PHE A 256 -5.34 0.12 6.19
C PHE A 256 -6.00 1.14 5.25
N ARG A 257 -7.26 0.91 4.87
CA ARG A 257 -8.03 1.85 4.04
C ARG A 257 -8.27 3.18 4.76
N LYS A 258 -8.61 3.17 6.03
CA LYS A 258 -8.79 4.37 6.86
C LYS A 258 -7.51 5.18 6.96
N ILE A 259 -6.38 4.56 7.28
CA ILE A 259 -5.08 5.21 7.39
C ILE A 259 -4.72 5.94 6.09
N ASN A 260 -4.94 5.30 4.96
CA ASN A 260 -4.60 5.85 3.66
C ASN A 260 -5.66 6.83 3.12
N ASN A 261 -6.88 6.78 3.59
CA ASN A 261 -7.95 7.73 3.27
C ASN A 261 -7.98 8.93 4.21
N LEU A 262 -7.51 8.81 5.45
CA LEU A 262 -7.43 9.93 6.40
C LEU A 262 -6.63 11.12 5.84
N ASN A 263 -5.65 10.85 4.99
CA ASN A 263 -4.95 11.90 4.26
C ASN A 263 -5.74 12.44 3.03
N LYS A 264 -6.82 11.77 2.62
CA LYS A 264 -7.78 12.25 1.59
C LYS A 264 -9.07 12.80 2.19
N ILE A 265 -9.39 12.46 3.43
CA ILE A 265 -10.26 13.30 4.20
C ILE A 265 -9.44 14.59 4.40
N LYS A 266 -9.63 15.56 3.51
CA LYS A 266 -9.76 16.89 4.04
C LYS A 266 -10.89 16.75 5.08
N VAL A 267 -10.57 16.37 6.31
CA VAL A 267 -11.27 16.90 7.45
C VAL A 267 -11.26 18.36 7.10
N ASP A 268 -12.42 18.94 6.93
CA ASP A 268 -12.50 20.38 6.71
C ASP A 268 -11.85 20.99 7.93
N MET A 269 -10.53 21.15 7.83
CA MET A 269 -9.67 21.63 8.91
C MET A 269 -9.98 23.10 9.17
N SER A 270 -10.80 23.73 8.27
CA SER A 270 -11.32 25.06 8.47
C SER A 270 -12.24 25.17 9.68
N GLU A 271 -12.83 24.08 10.16
CA GLU A 271 -13.65 24.03 11.37
C GLU A 271 -12.94 23.37 12.57
N SER A 272 -11.72 22.79 12.40
CA SER A 272 -11.01 22.18 13.50
C SER A 272 -10.33 23.24 14.35
N LYS A 273 -10.63 23.26 15.65
CA LYS A 273 -9.95 24.13 16.61
C LYS A 273 -8.48 23.72 16.68
N TYR A 274 -7.58 24.69 16.50
CA TYR A 274 -6.15 24.49 16.73
C TYR A 274 -5.82 24.67 18.21
N VAL A 275 -5.22 23.63 18.80
CA VAL A 275 -4.85 23.61 20.22
C VAL A 275 -3.38 23.25 20.40
N SER A 276 -2.74 23.81 21.43
CA SER A 276 -1.39 23.40 21.82
C SER A 276 -1.42 22.04 22.53
N LEU A 277 -0.26 21.36 22.58
CA LEU A 277 -0.14 20.13 23.36
C LEU A 277 -0.50 20.33 24.84
N TYR A 278 -0.20 21.49 25.40
CA TYR A 278 -0.57 21.79 26.78
C TYR A 278 -2.10 21.88 26.97
N GLU A 279 -2.80 22.54 26.05
CA GLU A 279 -4.26 22.64 26.10
C GLU A 279 -4.94 21.28 25.92
N TYR A 280 -4.38 20.45 25.04
CA TYR A 280 -4.92 19.11 24.79
C TYR A 280 -4.68 18.15 25.97
N LEU A 281 -3.45 18.10 26.49
CA LEU A 281 -3.05 17.16 27.56
C LEU A 281 -3.40 17.63 28.95
N GLY A 282 -3.61 18.94 29.16
CA GLY A 282 -3.78 19.55 30.48
C GLY A 282 -2.48 19.71 31.26
N HIS A 283 -1.34 19.35 30.71
CA HIS A 283 -0.01 19.48 31.30
C HIS A 283 1.08 19.69 30.26
N ALA A 284 2.30 20.06 30.68
CA ALA A 284 3.43 20.27 29.79
C ALA A 284 3.88 18.93 29.11
N ALA A 285 3.95 18.92 27.80
CA ALA A 285 4.31 17.75 27.02
C ALA A 285 5.80 17.37 27.10
N GLY A 286 6.67 18.32 27.42
CA GLY A 286 8.12 18.17 27.31
C GLY A 286 8.63 18.21 25.86
N GLY A 287 9.94 18.44 25.69
CA GLY A 287 10.53 18.60 24.37
C GLY A 287 10.50 17.34 23.49
N GLU A 288 10.67 16.18 24.09
CA GLU A 288 10.68 14.90 23.33
C GLU A 288 9.31 14.58 22.74
N LEU A 289 8.23 14.71 23.52
CA LEU A 289 6.88 14.48 23.03
C LEU A 289 6.48 15.53 21.99
N GLY A 290 6.86 16.79 22.20
CA GLY A 290 6.64 17.86 21.23
C GLY A 290 7.29 17.58 19.88
N GLN A 291 8.52 17.07 19.86
CA GLN A 291 9.22 16.67 18.65
C GLN A 291 8.53 15.48 17.95
N LYS A 292 8.08 14.48 18.71
CA LYS A 292 7.35 13.33 18.15
C LYS A 292 6.03 13.76 17.49
N VAL A 293 5.27 14.61 18.16
CA VAL A 293 4.00 15.13 17.61
C VAL A 293 4.26 16.00 16.36
N ALA A 294 5.27 16.86 16.39
CA ALA A 294 5.64 17.68 15.22
C ALA A 294 6.06 16.81 14.03
N TYR A 295 6.81 15.75 14.29
CA TYR A 295 7.20 14.77 13.26
C TYR A 295 6.00 14.06 12.65
N GLU A 296 5.07 13.55 13.49
CA GLU A 296 3.87 12.86 13.00
C GLU A 296 2.89 13.82 12.30
N ALA A 297 2.81 15.08 12.73
CA ALA A 297 2.03 16.10 12.07
C ALA A 297 2.58 16.40 10.66
N ALA A 298 3.90 16.59 10.54
CA ALA A 298 4.55 16.80 9.24
C ALA A 298 4.33 15.63 8.29
N LYS A 299 4.42 14.41 8.80
CA LYS A 299 4.15 13.16 8.09
C LYS A 299 2.69 13.04 7.62
N ALA A 300 1.75 13.55 8.40
CA ALA A 300 0.33 13.64 8.05
C ALA A 300 0.00 14.84 7.13
N GLY A 301 1.02 15.59 6.67
CA GLY A 301 0.82 16.80 5.86
C GLY A 301 0.19 17.97 6.61
N ILE A 302 0.19 17.91 7.95
CA ILE A 302 -0.38 18.95 8.81
C ILE A 302 0.69 20.01 9.07
N GLN A 303 0.40 21.25 8.67
CA GLN A 303 1.20 22.41 9.02
C GLN A 303 0.77 22.93 10.39
N PRO A 304 1.62 22.87 11.41
CA PRO A 304 1.30 23.47 12.69
C PRO A 304 1.22 25.00 12.57
N GLU A 305 0.28 25.59 13.29
CA GLU A 305 0.25 27.03 13.48
C GLU A 305 1.11 27.43 14.69
N THR A 306 1.50 28.68 14.74
CA THR A 306 2.21 29.23 15.90
C THR A 306 1.37 30.28 16.60
N ARG A 307 1.39 30.25 17.94
CA ARG A 307 0.70 31.24 18.77
C ARG A 307 1.59 31.72 19.89
N GLU A 308 1.61 33.01 20.12
CA GLU A 308 2.25 33.60 21.30
C GLU A 308 1.40 33.32 22.54
N VAL A 309 2.02 32.84 23.59
CA VAL A 309 1.41 32.59 24.88
C VAL A 309 2.22 33.33 25.94
N SER A 310 1.52 34.08 26.79
CA SER A 310 2.11 34.72 27.95
C SER A 310 1.20 34.50 29.15
N ASN A 311 1.69 33.77 30.13
CA ASN A 311 1.01 33.52 31.39
C ASN A 311 2.03 33.52 32.56
N SER A 312 1.57 33.26 33.78
CA SER A 312 2.43 33.26 34.96
C SER A 312 3.54 32.22 34.97
N SER A 313 3.46 31.18 34.10
CA SER A 313 4.36 30.04 34.07
C SER A 313 5.21 29.96 32.82
N TYR A 314 4.78 30.60 31.71
CA TYR A 314 5.45 30.53 30.43
C TYR A 314 5.15 31.76 29.55
N THR A 315 6.19 32.27 28.90
CA THR A 315 6.08 33.29 27.84
C THR A 315 6.91 32.83 26.63
N GLY A 316 6.27 32.66 25.49
CA GLY A 316 6.94 32.23 24.28
C GLY A 316 5.97 31.81 23.19
N ILE A 317 6.53 31.25 22.12
CA ILE A 317 5.76 30.74 20.98
C ILE A 317 5.49 29.25 21.22
N VAL A 318 4.25 28.83 21.04
CA VAL A 318 3.84 27.43 21.03
C VAL A 318 3.31 27.02 19.68
N TYR A 319 3.57 25.77 19.31
CA TYR A 319 2.93 25.15 18.16
C TYR A 319 1.53 24.65 18.54
N THR A 320 0.59 24.87 17.64
CA THR A 320 -0.80 24.37 17.76
C THR A 320 -1.10 23.44 16.59
N TYR A 321 -1.91 22.44 16.86
CA TYR A 321 -2.30 21.41 15.92
C TYR A 321 -3.82 21.26 15.92
N PRO A 322 -4.42 20.77 14.82
CA PRO A 322 -5.85 20.44 14.82
C PRO A 322 -6.17 19.47 15.97
N GLU A 323 -7.19 19.75 16.75
CA GLU A 323 -7.60 18.92 17.89
C GLU A 323 -7.90 17.48 17.47
N LEU A 324 -8.56 17.29 16.32
CA LEU A 324 -8.82 15.98 15.73
C LEU A 324 -7.56 15.16 15.41
N PHE A 325 -6.48 15.83 14.99
CA PHE A 325 -5.20 15.16 14.80
C PHE A 325 -4.63 14.68 16.13
N LEU A 326 -4.64 15.52 17.16
CA LEU A 326 -4.14 15.13 18.48
C LEU A 326 -5.00 14.01 19.08
N GLU A 327 -6.31 14.05 18.88
CA GLU A 327 -7.19 12.98 19.31
C GLU A 327 -6.85 11.64 18.64
N SER A 328 -6.63 11.63 17.33
CA SER A 328 -6.21 10.43 16.62
C SER A 328 -4.83 9.93 17.03
N TYR A 329 -3.91 10.84 17.39
CA TYR A 329 -2.55 10.52 17.83
C TYR A 329 -2.52 9.90 19.23
N PHE A 330 -3.27 10.46 20.18
CA PHE A 330 -3.23 10.04 21.58
C PHE A 330 -4.25 8.95 21.93
N ASN A 331 -5.35 8.85 21.20
CA ASN A 331 -6.43 7.87 21.40
C ASN A 331 -6.67 7.02 20.16
N PRO A 332 -5.68 6.20 19.76
CA PRO A 332 -5.83 5.34 18.60
C PRO A 332 -7.00 4.35 18.78
N PRO A 333 -7.79 4.07 17.74
CA PRO A 333 -8.77 3.00 17.79
C PRO A 333 -8.06 1.68 18.12
N THR A 334 -8.54 0.97 19.13
CA THR A 334 -8.00 -0.32 19.56
C THR A 334 -8.89 -1.45 19.06
N TYR A 335 -8.26 -2.51 18.52
CA TYR A 335 -8.96 -3.76 18.25
C TYR A 335 -9.47 -4.39 19.54
N ASN A 336 -10.78 -4.66 19.61
CA ASN A 336 -11.40 -5.33 20.74
C ASN A 336 -12.00 -6.67 20.30
N PRO A 337 -11.31 -7.81 20.55
CA PRO A 337 -11.77 -9.12 20.15
C PRO A 337 -13.10 -9.57 20.79
N GLN A 338 -13.54 -8.89 21.88
CA GLN A 338 -14.79 -9.25 22.54
C GLN A 338 -16.06 -8.68 21.88
N LYS A 339 -15.93 -7.78 20.89
CA LYS A 339 -17.07 -7.23 20.14
C LYS A 339 -17.48 -8.08 18.93
N SER A 340 -16.68 -9.04 18.53
CA SER A 340 -16.86 -9.85 17.32
C SER A 340 -17.38 -11.28 17.58
N GLU A 341 -17.76 -11.66 18.82
CA GLU A 341 -18.49 -12.91 18.99
C GLU A 341 -19.91 -12.73 18.44
N PRO A 342 -20.26 -13.35 17.30
CA PRO A 342 -21.65 -13.43 16.90
C PRO A 342 -22.38 -14.23 18.00
N GLN A 343 -23.44 -13.65 18.57
CA GLN A 343 -24.34 -14.40 19.43
C GLN A 343 -24.75 -15.64 18.65
N ARG A 344 -24.29 -16.83 19.10
CA ARG A 344 -24.81 -18.09 18.59
C ARG A 344 -26.32 -18.01 18.70
N PRO A 345 -27.08 -18.22 17.60
CA PRO A 345 -28.50 -18.37 17.74
C PRO A 345 -28.74 -19.52 18.72
N GLU A 346 -29.54 -19.26 19.75
CA GLU A 346 -29.97 -20.31 20.66
C GLU A 346 -30.54 -21.47 19.82
N PRO A 347 -30.18 -22.73 20.11
CA PRO A 347 -30.75 -23.88 19.42
C PRO A 347 -32.27 -23.78 19.58
N LYS A 348 -32.97 -23.64 18.50
CA LYS A 348 -34.42 -23.76 18.48
C LYS A 348 -34.69 -25.19 18.96
N ASP A 349 -35.39 -25.29 20.08
CA ASP A 349 -35.93 -26.52 20.60
C ASP A 349 -36.96 -27.07 19.59
N ASP A 350 -36.52 -27.92 18.68
CA ASP A 350 -37.35 -28.50 17.61
C ASP A 350 -38.23 -29.64 18.11
N GLY A 351 -38.63 -29.62 19.39
CA GLY A 351 -39.78 -30.38 19.86
C GLY A 351 -39.95 -31.80 19.30
N LEU A 352 -38.85 -32.55 19.02
CA LEU A 352 -38.95 -33.95 18.65
C LEU A 352 -38.90 -34.81 19.89
N PRO A 353 -39.97 -35.55 20.18
CA PRO A 353 -39.98 -36.49 21.29
C PRO A 353 -39.18 -37.74 20.91
N PHE A 354 -38.22 -38.05 21.77
CA PHE A 354 -37.45 -39.25 22.07
C PHE A 354 -35.93 -39.04 22.10
#